data_09e871c71f8cfdefe8118678bb4395c2
#
_entry.id   09e871c71f8cfdefe8118678bb4395c2
#
_cell.length_a   1.000
_cell.length_b   1.000
_cell.length_c   1.000
_cell.angle_alpha   90.00
_cell.angle_beta   90.00
_cell.angle_gamma   90.00
#
_symmetry.space_group_name_H-M   'P 1'
#
loop_
_entity.id
_entity.type
_entity.pdbx_description
1 polymer ?
#
loop_
_entity_poly.entity_id
_entity_poly.type
_entity_poly.pdbx_seq_one_letter_code
_entity_poly.pdbx_strand_id
1 'polypeptide(L)'
;KKTSNKYVTIFFGNLTNKNKNSLNISFVAKKKIGNAVKRNKIKRRLRNIMNDAYKKISINLNYSYLVIAKSTMLNSEFKKIKETLFLEFERIK
;
A
#
# COMPACT_ATOMS: atom_id res chain seq x y z
N LYS A 1 6.49 -11.62 6.17
CA LYS A 1 7.37 -10.48 6.45
C LYS A 1 6.56 -9.19 6.58
N LYS A 2 7.14 -8.21 7.23
CA LYS A 2 6.43 -6.97 7.53
C LYS A 2 7.38 -5.77 7.48
N THR A 3 6.91 -4.66 6.93
CA THR A 3 7.58 -3.38 7.04
C THR A 3 6.56 -2.33 7.44
N SER A 4 7.01 -1.25 8.07
CA SER A 4 6.11 -0.23 8.58
C SER A 4 6.76 1.14 8.45
N ASN A 5 5.94 2.14 8.17
CA ASN A 5 6.40 3.51 8.14
C ASN A 5 5.33 4.42 8.79
N LYS A 6 5.45 5.73 8.60
CA LYS A 6 4.55 6.70 9.20
C LYS A 6 3.09 6.52 8.78
N TYR A 7 2.86 6.03 7.56
CA TYR A 7 1.52 6.02 6.95
C TYR A 7 0.88 4.65 6.86
N VAL A 8 1.67 3.59 6.71
CA VAL A 8 1.15 2.25 6.48
C VAL A 8 2.01 1.19 7.13
N THR A 9 1.41 0.02 7.33
CA THR A 9 2.13 -1.22 7.61
C THR A 9 1.89 -2.13 6.42
N ILE A 10 2.94 -2.72 5.88
CA ILE A 10 2.86 -3.60 4.72
C ILE A 10 3.28 -5.00 5.14
N PHE A 11 2.36 -5.95 5.03
CA PHE A 11 2.68 -7.37 5.18
C PHE A 11 2.89 -7.95 3.80
N PHE A 12 3.91 -8.76 3.63
CA PHE A 12 4.16 -9.40 2.33
C PHE A 12 4.75 -10.79 2.52
N GLY A 13 4.45 -11.65 1.59
CA GLY A 13 4.91 -13.03 1.61
C GLY A 13 4.87 -13.64 0.23
N ASN A 14 5.52 -14.80 0.09
CA ASN A 14 5.61 -15.47 -1.20
C ASN A 14 4.24 -15.84 -1.73
N LEU A 15 4.03 -15.58 -3.01
CA LEU A 15 2.82 -15.93 -3.72
C LEU A 15 2.98 -17.35 -4.25
N THR A 16 2.08 -18.26 -3.86
CA THR A 16 2.22 -19.66 -4.23
C THR A 16 1.43 -20.04 -5.47
N ASN A 17 0.14 -20.00 -5.48
CA ASN A 17 -0.67 -20.53 -6.59
C ASN A 17 -1.31 -19.45 -7.45
N LYS A 18 -0.61 -18.35 -7.70
CA LYS A 18 -1.23 -17.21 -8.33
C LYS A 18 -0.50 -16.77 -9.57
N ASN A 19 -1.17 -15.92 -10.31
CA ASN A 19 -0.61 -15.28 -11.47
C ASN A 19 0.48 -14.30 -11.05
N LYS A 20 1.72 -14.61 -11.37
CA LYS A 20 2.88 -13.79 -11.02
C LYS A 20 3.10 -12.63 -11.99
N ASN A 21 2.24 -12.50 -13.01
CA ASN A 21 2.34 -11.43 -13.99
C ASN A 21 1.55 -10.19 -13.63
N SER A 22 0.86 -10.22 -12.50
CA SER A 22 0.07 -9.09 -12.03
C SER A 22 0.33 -8.83 -10.56
N LEU A 23 0.06 -7.59 -10.15
CA LEU A 23 0.24 -7.17 -8.78
C LEU A 23 -0.88 -7.72 -7.90
N ASN A 24 -0.50 -8.47 -6.87
CA ASN A 24 -1.44 -9.02 -5.89
C ASN A 24 -1.35 -8.20 -4.61
N ILE A 25 -2.31 -7.30 -4.41
CA ILE A 25 -2.27 -6.36 -3.30
C ILE A 25 -3.68 -6.09 -2.79
N SER A 26 -3.79 -5.97 -1.46
CA SER A 26 -5.04 -5.61 -0.80
C SER A 26 -4.81 -4.44 0.13
N PHE A 27 -5.84 -3.61 0.31
CA PHE A 27 -5.76 -2.43 1.15
C PHE A 27 -6.79 -2.52 2.27
N VAL A 28 -6.37 -2.18 3.48
CA VAL A 28 -7.24 -2.19 4.66
C VAL A 28 -7.19 -0.84 5.35
N ALA A 29 -8.37 -0.30 5.65
CA ALA A 29 -8.52 0.87 6.50
C ALA A 29 -9.46 0.49 7.63
N LYS A 30 -8.94 0.40 8.85
CA LYS A 30 -9.71 -0.08 10.01
C LYS A 30 -10.75 0.95 10.46
N LYS A 31 -11.81 0.48 11.12
CA LYS A 31 -12.90 1.33 11.58
C LYS A 31 -12.45 2.47 12.48
N LYS A 32 -11.41 2.29 13.26
CA LYS A 32 -10.90 3.33 14.17
C LYS A 32 -10.35 4.56 13.43
N ILE A 33 -10.08 4.44 12.14
CA ILE A 33 -9.58 5.58 11.35
C ILE A 33 -10.67 6.60 11.10
N GLY A 34 -11.92 6.15 10.94
CA GLY A 34 -13.05 7.04 10.70
C GLY A 34 -14.22 6.30 10.08
N ASN A 35 -15.20 7.07 9.57
CA ASN A 35 -16.38 6.50 8.95
C ASN A 35 -16.06 5.90 7.57
N ALA A 36 -17.08 5.31 6.94
CA ALA A 36 -16.91 4.63 5.66
C ALA A 36 -16.39 5.57 4.56
N VAL A 37 -16.85 6.82 4.57
CA VAL A 37 -16.42 7.80 3.56
C VAL A 37 -14.91 8.06 3.66
N LYS A 38 -14.41 8.27 4.87
CA LYS A 38 -12.98 8.50 5.10
C LYS A 38 -12.14 7.27 4.76
N ARG A 39 -12.62 6.10 5.15
CA ARG A 39 -11.90 4.85 4.85
C ARG A 39 -11.82 4.58 3.34
N ASN A 40 -12.91 4.83 2.63
CA ASN A 40 -12.94 4.65 1.17
C ASN A 40 -12.00 5.63 0.47
N LYS A 41 -11.92 6.87 0.98
CA LYS A 41 -11.00 7.87 0.45
C LYS A 41 -9.55 7.42 0.58
N ILE A 42 -9.19 6.87 1.73
CA ILE A 42 -7.84 6.35 1.98
C ILE A 42 -7.52 5.20 1.02
N LYS A 43 -8.44 4.25 0.88
CA LYS A 43 -8.24 3.13 -0.03
C LYS A 43 -8.06 3.57 -1.46
N ARG A 44 -8.83 4.58 -1.90
CA ARG A 44 -8.72 5.11 -3.25
C ARG A 44 -7.36 5.76 -3.47
N ARG A 45 -6.87 6.52 -2.49
CA ARG A 45 -5.55 7.13 -2.56
C ARG A 45 -4.45 6.07 -2.67
N LEU A 46 -4.56 5.01 -1.87
CA LEU A 46 -3.60 3.92 -1.90
C LEU A 46 -3.59 3.23 -3.27
N ARG A 47 -4.76 2.99 -3.85
CA ARG A 47 -4.85 2.39 -5.18
C ARG A 47 -4.20 3.28 -6.24
N ASN A 48 -4.44 4.58 -6.18
CA ASN A 48 -3.83 5.52 -7.12
C ASN A 48 -2.31 5.52 -7.00
N ILE A 49 -1.80 5.53 -5.76
CA ILE A 49 -0.37 5.49 -5.51
C ILE A 49 0.24 4.20 -6.06
N MET A 50 -0.41 3.07 -5.83
CA MET A 50 0.11 1.79 -6.28
C MET A 50 0.04 1.63 -7.80
N ASN A 51 -0.97 2.18 -8.44
CA ASN A 51 -1.01 2.19 -9.90
C ASN A 51 0.18 2.95 -10.48
N ASP A 52 0.51 4.11 -9.90
CA ASP A 52 1.68 4.87 -10.32
C ASP A 52 2.98 4.12 -10.01
N ALA A 53 3.07 3.53 -8.84
CA ALA A 53 4.25 2.79 -8.44
C ALA A 53 4.51 1.60 -9.36
N TYR A 54 3.46 0.89 -9.72
CA TYR A 54 3.56 -0.25 -10.62
C TYR A 54 4.16 0.14 -11.97
N LYS A 55 3.86 1.36 -12.42
CA LYS A 55 4.37 1.87 -13.69
C LYS A 55 5.78 2.44 -13.60
N LYS A 56 6.15 3.00 -12.44
CA LYS A 56 7.37 3.80 -12.31
C LYS A 56 8.51 3.10 -11.58
N ILE A 57 8.22 2.14 -10.72
CA ILE A 57 9.26 1.43 -9.97
C ILE A 57 9.07 -0.08 -10.16
N SER A 58 10.13 -0.81 -9.86
CA SER A 58 10.07 -2.27 -9.91
C SER A 58 9.48 -2.81 -8.62
N ILE A 59 8.31 -3.45 -8.73
CA ILE A 59 7.67 -4.09 -7.61
C ILE A 59 7.82 -5.60 -7.80
N ASN A 60 8.21 -6.30 -6.73
CA ASN A 60 8.37 -7.74 -6.79
C ASN A 60 7.01 -8.41 -6.89
N LEU A 61 6.70 -8.97 -8.06
CA LEU A 61 5.41 -9.63 -8.31
C LEU A 61 5.35 -11.05 -7.75
N ASN A 62 6.44 -11.54 -7.18
CA ASN A 62 6.45 -12.86 -6.53
C ASN A 62 5.86 -12.83 -5.13
N TYR A 63 5.54 -11.65 -4.62
CA TYR A 63 4.90 -11.49 -3.32
C TYR A 63 3.44 -11.10 -3.47
N SER A 64 2.64 -11.47 -2.48
CA SER A 64 1.35 -10.83 -2.24
C SER A 64 1.53 -9.81 -1.12
N TYR A 65 0.79 -8.71 -1.20
CA TYR A 65 0.93 -7.61 -0.27
C TYR A 65 -0.38 -7.29 0.42
N LEU A 66 -0.31 -6.97 1.70
CA LEU A 66 -1.44 -6.44 2.46
C LEU A 66 -1.00 -5.11 3.06
N VAL A 67 -1.63 -4.04 2.61
CA VAL A 67 -1.30 -2.67 3.05
C VAL A 67 -2.36 -2.20 4.04
N ILE A 68 -1.94 -1.96 5.28
CA ILE A 68 -2.84 -1.49 6.33
C ILE A 68 -2.57 -0.02 6.59
N ALA A 69 -3.57 0.82 6.33
CA ALA A 69 -3.45 2.26 6.48
C ALA A 69 -3.45 2.68 7.95
N LYS A 70 -2.65 3.68 8.27
CA LYS A 70 -2.64 4.31 9.58
C LYS A 70 -3.43 5.61 9.54
N SER A 71 -3.90 6.07 10.70
CA SER A 71 -4.70 7.29 10.80
C SER A 71 -3.96 8.55 10.33
N THR A 72 -2.63 8.52 10.36
CA THR A 72 -1.80 9.61 9.86
C THR A 72 -2.07 9.95 8.39
N MET A 73 -2.58 9.00 7.63
CA MET A 73 -2.93 9.25 6.22
C MET A 73 -4.05 10.29 6.06
N LEU A 74 -4.90 10.44 7.06
CA LEU A 74 -6.02 11.40 6.97
C LEU A 74 -5.58 12.85 6.89
N ASN A 75 -4.49 13.18 7.57
CA ASN A 75 -4.04 14.57 7.73
C ASN A 75 -2.75 14.89 6.99
N SER A 76 -2.27 13.98 6.16
CA SER A 76 -1.01 14.16 5.46
C SER A 76 -1.23 14.47 3.98
N GLU A 77 -0.29 15.21 3.40
CA GLU A 77 -0.34 15.54 1.98
C GLU A 77 -0.18 14.29 1.13
N PHE A 78 -0.97 14.20 0.08
CA PHE A 78 -0.93 13.08 -0.85
C PHE A 78 0.47 12.86 -1.42
N LYS A 79 1.16 13.94 -1.78
CA LYS A 79 2.50 13.86 -2.35
C LYS A 79 3.50 13.19 -1.40
N LYS A 80 3.44 13.55 -0.12
CA LYS A 80 4.33 12.98 0.90
C LYS A 80 4.05 11.51 1.13
N ILE A 81 2.77 11.15 1.16
CA ILE A 81 2.35 9.75 1.31
C ILE A 81 2.88 8.95 0.12
N LYS A 82 2.72 9.47 -1.09
CA LYS A 82 3.15 8.80 -2.31
C LYS A 82 4.66 8.58 -2.33
N GLU A 83 5.45 9.59 -2.01
CA GLU A 83 6.91 9.48 -1.97
C GLU A 83 7.35 8.42 -0.96
N THR A 84 6.76 8.44 0.23
CA THR A 84 7.11 7.50 1.28
C THR A 84 6.77 6.06 0.89
N LEU A 85 5.61 5.85 0.26
CA LEU A 85 5.21 4.53 -0.20
C LEU A 85 6.09 4.02 -1.34
N PHE A 86 6.48 4.89 -2.26
CA PHE A 86 7.39 4.51 -3.33
C PHE A 86 8.71 4.02 -2.76
N LEU A 87 9.29 4.74 -1.80
CA LEU A 87 10.53 4.34 -1.16
C LEU A 87 10.37 3.00 -0.42
N GLU A 88 9.23 2.82 0.25
CA GLU A 88 9.00 1.60 1.00
C GLU A 88 8.94 0.38 0.08
N PHE A 89 8.22 0.48 -1.04
CA PHE A 89 8.12 -0.62 -1.99
C PHE A 89 9.43 -0.89 -2.73
N GLU A 90 10.24 0.13 -2.96
CA GLU A 90 11.56 -0.07 -3.54
C GLU A 90 12.49 -0.86 -2.61
N ARG A 91 12.28 -0.75 -1.31
CA ARG A 91 13.06 -1.48 -0.31
C ARG A 91 12.64 -2.95 -0.20
N ILE A 92 11.44 -3.28 -0.63
CA ILE A 92 10.94 -4.66 -0.63
C ILE A 92 11.39 -5.32 -1.92
N LYS A 93 12.35 -6.23 -1.83
CA LYS A 93 12.89 -6.89 -3.02
C LYS A 93 12.87 -8.40 -2.92
#